data_03fc5425e99dcdea28cd94cc56e27785
#
_entry.id   03fc5425e99dcdea28cd94cc56e27785
#
_cell.length_a   1.000
_cell.length_b   1.000
_cell.length_c   1.000
_cell.angle_alpha   90.00
_cell.angle_beta   90.00
_cell.angle_gamma   90.00
#
_symmetry.space_group_name_H-M   'P 1'
#
loop_
_entity.id
_entity.type
_entity.pdbx_description
1 polymer ?
#
loop_
_entity_poly.entity_id
_entity_poly.type
_entity_poly.pdbx_seq_one_letter_code
_entity_poly.pdbx_strand_id
1 'polypeptide(L)'
;GCNVWYCMGYLTASDDQSSIALHDCDITTYDRSMLARLLYPVAHPSFNFRFCKGYYARYADCKMNGRVARLLVTPLIKALMKVVGNHDHLVYLDSFRYPLAGEFSLRADAIRDMRIPNDWGLEVGILSEMKRNYSVNRICQVELTDVYDHKHQELSPEDVNKGLSKMSVDICKALYRKLATNGVVFSTELFRTIKATYYRTALDFVEAFAKDAKINGLELDNHKEEATVELFAENLMKAGQYFLDNSMDAPFIPSWNRVLSAMPNINHELAEAVHQDMKSFGHSPAQKKHTQLQVA
;
A
#
# COMPACT_ATOMS: atom_id res chain seq x y z
N GLY A 1 3.98 -8.04 1.24
CA GLY A 1 2.80 -8.58 1.93
C GLY A 1 3.13 -9.59 3.00
N CYS A 2 3.87 -10.69 2.69
CA CYS A 2 4.15 -11.77 3.67
C CYS A 2 4.80 -11.26 4.96
N ASN A 3 5.83 -10.43 4.88
CA ASN A 3 6.52 -9.91 6.07
C ASN A 3 5.55 -9.13 6.97
N VAL A 4 4.72 -8.27 6.38
CA VAL A 4 3.71 -7.50 7.12
C VAL A 4 2.69 -8.44 7.77
N TRP A 5 2.26 -9.49 7.07
CA TRP A 5 1.34 -10.49 7.61
C TRP A 5 1.92 -11.22 8.82
N TYR A 6 3.19 -11.66 8.78
CA TYR A 6 3.86 -12.28 9.93
C TYR A 6 4.01 -11.31 11.11
N CYS A 7 4.39 -10.05 10.85
CA CYS A 7 4.45 -9.02 11.89
C CYS A 7 3.09 -8.80 12.55
N MET A 8 2.02 -8.73 11.76
CA MET A 8 0.66 -8.63 12.27
C MET A 8 0.28 -9.84 13.15
N GLY A 9 0.64 -11.06 12.72
CA GLY A 9 0.42 -12.28 13.50
C GLY A 9 1.12 -12.26 14.84
N TYR A 10 2.39 -11.90 14.85
CA TYR A 10 3.17 -11.76 16.08
C TYR A 10 2.54 -10.75 17.05
N LEU A 11 2.08 -9.62 16.53
CA LEU A 11 1.43 -8.58 17.34
C LEU A 11 0.06 -9.02 17.88
N THR A 12 -0.67 -9.89 17.19
CA THR A 12 -1.95 -10.43 17.70
C THR A 12 -1.78 -11.48 18.80
N ALA A 13 -0.55 -11.97 19.02
CA ALA A 13 -0.24 -12.91 20.10
C ALA A 13 -0.28 -12.24 21.50
N SER A 14 -0.23 -10.90 21.56
CA SER A 14 -0.33 -10.15 22.81
C SER A 14 -1.62 -9.34 22.82
N ASP A 15 -2.48 -9.55 23.82
CA ASP A 15 -3.75 -8.83 23.97
C ASP A 15 -3.60 -7.38 24.46
N ASP A 16 -2.36 -6.95 24.77
CA ASP A 16 -2.04 -5.62 25.30
C ASP A 16 -2.04 -4.50 24.26
N GLN A 17 -2.23 -4.81 22.97
CA GLN A 17 -2.10 -3.85 21.88
C GLN A 17 -3.47 -3.26 21.51
N SER A 18 -3.63 -1.96 21.62
CA SER A 18 -4.85 -1.25 21.20
C SER A 18 -4.78 -0.75 19.73
N SER A 19 -3.61 -0.34 19.29
CA SER A 19 -3.35 0.23 17.97
C SER A 19 -1.94 -0.11 17.49
N ILE A 20 -1.79 -0.24 16.18
CA ILE A 20 -0.53 -0.61 15.52
C ILE A 20 -0.26 0.40 14.42
N ALA A 21 1.02 0.77 14.23
CA ALA A 21 1.50 1.55 13.10
C ALA A 21 2.53 0.75 12.31
N LEU A 22 2.47 0.89 11.00
CA LEU A 22 3.46 0.39 10.06
C LEU A 22 4.22 1.58 9.47
N HIS A 23 5.53 1.44 9.37
CA HIS A 23 6.44 2.34 8.65
C HIS A 23 7.40 1.52 7.81
N ASP A 24 7.79 2.04 6.66
CA ASP A 24 8.89 1.47 5.90
C ASP A 24 10.19 1.58 6.73
N CYS A 25 11.03 0.56 6.70
CA CYS A 25 12.23 0.48 7.54
C CYS A 25 13.44 1.23 6.96
N ASP A 26 13.33 1.75 5.75
CA ASP A 26 14.38 2.43 5.01
C ASP A 26 14.17 3.95 4.85
N ILE A 27 13.26 4.52 5.65
CA ILE A 27 13.04 5.97 5.70
C ILE A 27 14.28 6.66 6.27
N THR A 28 14.92 7.48 5.46
CA THR A 28 16.15 8.23 5.85
C THR A 28 15.84 9.49 6.66
N THR A 29 14.65 10.05 6.46
CA THR A 29 14.17 11.28 7.13
C THR A 29 13.22 10.99 8.30
N TYR A 30 13.32 9.78 8.89
CA TYR A 30 12.40 9.38 9.96
C TYR A 30 12.53 10.26 11.20
N ASP A 31 11.38 10.72 11.68
CA ASP A 31 11.25 11.44 12.94
C ASP A 31 10.10 10.84 13.79
N ARG A 32 10.24 10.90 15.10
CA ARG A 32 9.25 10.37 16.05
C ARG A 32 7.87 11.00 15.88
N SER A 33 7.79 12.23 15.42
CA SER A 33 6.52 12.94 15.15
C SER A 33 5.70 12.25 14.08
N MET A 34 6.35 11.59 13.10
CA MET A 34 5.66 10.80 12.06
C MET A 34 4.84 9.66 12.69
N LEU A 35 5.45 8.91 13.64
CA LEU A 35 4.75 7.87 14.38
C LEU A 35 3.61 8.45 15.22
N ALA A 36 3.86 9.56 15.93
CA ALA A 36 2.85 10.20 16.75
C ALA A 36 1.65 10.68 15.92
N ARG A 37 1.89 11.34 14.79
CA ARG A 37 0.83 11.78 13.86
C ARG A 37 0.02 10.60 13.32
N LEU A 38 0.69 9.49 12.99
CA LEU A 38 0.05 8.32 12.42
C LEU A 38 -0.81 7.57 13.44
N LEU A 39 -0.35 7.42 14.69
CA LEU A 39 -1.07 6.70 15.74
C LEU A 39 -2.18 7.53 16.37
N TYR A 40 -2.02 8.84 16.49
CA TYR A 40 -2.94 9.71 17.22
C TYR A 40 -4.41 9.54 16.80
N PRO A 41 -4.77 9.51 15.49
CA PRO A 41 -6.17 9.38 15.08
C PRO A 41 -6.82 8.06 15.50
N VAL A 42 -6.08 6.96 15.54
CA VAL A 42 -6.62 5.63 15.87
C VAL A 42 -6.52 5.28 17.36
N ALA A 43 -5.58 5.90 18.08
CA ALA A 43 -5.35 5.64 19.49
C ALA A 43 -6.19 6.54 20.41
N HIS A 44 -6.47 7.78 19.99
CA HIS A 44 -7.17 8.76 20.82
C HIS A 44 -8.68 8.44 20.92
N PRO A 45 -9.24 8.35 22.13
CA PRO A 45 -10.62 7.88 22.34
C PRO A 45 -11.70 8.82 21.77
N SER A 46 -11.41 10.12 21.60
CA SER A 46 -12.35 11.08 21.00
C SER A 46 -12.53 10.87 19.48
N PHE A 47 -11.56 10.23 18.81
CA PHE A 47 -11.66 9.90 17.41
C PHE A 47 -12.09 8.43 17.26
N ASN A 48 -13.08 8.18 16.48
CA ASN A 48 -13.59 6.82 16.30
C ASN A 48 -13.04 6.19 15.01
N PHE A 49 -11.79 6.53 14.65
CA PHE A 49 -11.13 5.95 13.49
C PHE A 49 -10.63 4.53 13.76
N ARG A 50 -10.72 3.69 12.75
CA ARG A 50 -10.21 2.32 12.73
C ARG A 50 -8.92 2.19 11.94
N PHE A 51 -8.72 3.12 11.02
CA PHE A 51 -7.56 3.14 10.13
C PHE A 51 -7.17 4.59 9.81
N CYS A 52 -5.88 4.85 9.80
CA CYS A 52 -5.29 6.10 9.37
C CYS A 52 -4.21 5.82 8.32
N LYS A 53 -4.32 6.44 7.14
CA LYS A 53 -3.34 6.36 6.06
C LYS A 53 -2.43 7.58 6.12
N GLY A 54 -1.12 7.35 6.16
CA GLY A 54 -0.15 8.42 5.97
C GLY A 54 -0.12 8.92 4.53
N TYR A 55 0.19 10.19 4.35
CA TYR A 55 0.57 10.75 3.06
C TYR A 55 1.68 11.80 3.25
N TYR A 56 2.41 12.07 2.21
CA TYR A 56 3.53 13.02 2.16
C TYR A 56 3.87 13.36 0.73
N ALA A 57 4.49 14.51 0.54
CA ALA A 57 5.05 14.88 -0.76
C ALA A 57 6.37 14.10 -1.00
N ARG A 58 6.53 13.57 -2.20
CA ARG A 58 7.71 12.79 -2.59
C ARG A 58 8.74 13.66 -3.28
N TYR A 59 9.33 14.57 -2.51
CA TYR A 59 10.42 15.43 -2.94
C TYR A 59 11.67 15.13 -2.14
N ALA A 60 12.78 14.87 -2.82
CA ALA A 60 14.10 14.73 -2.22
C ALA A 60 15.16 15.17 -3.23
N ASP A 61 16.24 15.78 -2.78
CA ASP A 61 17.36 16.23 -3.61
C ASP A 61 16.94 17.06 -4.84
N CYS A 62 16.02 18.01 -4.64
CA CYS A 62 15.44 18.83 -5.71
C CYS A 62 14.75 18.00 -6.83
N LYS A 63 14.36 16.76 -6.57
CA LYS A 63 13.71 15.87 -7.55
C LYS A 63 12.31 15.47 -7.12
N MET A 64 11.44 15.29 -8.12
CA MET A 64 10.12 14.75 -7.92
C MET A 64 10.15 13.21 -8.03
N ASN A 65 9.87 12.53 -6.92
CA ASN A 65 9.87 11.08 -6.79
C ASN A 65 8.45 10.48 -6.86
N GLY A 66 8.29 9.19 -6.53
CA GLY A 66 7.00 8.52 -6.44
C GLY A 66 6.35 8.18 -7.79
N ARG A 67 7.15 7.77 -8.80
CA ARG A 67 6.67 7.45 -10.16
C ARG A 67 5.49 6.49 -10.19
N VAL A 68 5.51 5.43 -9.37
CA VAL A 68 4.43 4.43 -9.38
C VAL A 68 3.10 5.06 -8.97
N ALA A 69 3.07 5.89 -7.95
CA ALA A 69 1.84 6.60 -7.56
C ALA A 69 1.42 7.62 -8.62
N ARG A 70 2.36 8.48 -9.08
CA ARG A 70 2.08 9.58 -10.01
C ARG A 70 1.72 9.12 -11.42
N LEU A 71 2.47 8.15 -11.97
CA LEU A 71 2.40 7.76 -13.37
C LEU A 71 1.66 6.43 -13.60
N LEU A 72 1.47 5.59 -12.57
CA LEU A 72 0.68 4.37 -12.70
C LEU A 72 -0.65 4.48 -11.96
N VAL A 73 -0.64 4.53 -10.62
CA VAL A 73 -1.85 4.29 -9.82
C VAL A 73 -2.88 5.41 -10.03
N THR A 74 -2.47 6.66 -9.91
CA THR A 74 -3.40 7.79 -10.10
C THR A 74 -3.99 7.83 -11.51
N PRO A 75 -3.18 7.79 -12.60
CA PRO A 75 -3.74 7.76 -13.95
C PRO A 75 -4.56 6.51 -14.25
N LEU A 76 -4.18 5.34 -13.69
CA LEU A 76 -4.93 4.09 -13.91
C LEU A 76 -6.30 4.13 -13.23
N ILE A 77 -6.40 4.64 -12.00
CA ILE A 77 -7.69 4.83 -11.33
C ILE A 77 -8.58 5.76 -12.18
N LYS A 78 -8.05 6.88 -12.67
CA LYS A 78 -8.79 7.80 -13.55
C LYS A 78 -9.22 7.14 -14.86
N ALA A 79 -8.34 6.35 -15.47
CA ALA A 79 -8.64 5.61 -16.70
C ALA A 79 -9.73 4.54 -16.46
N LEU A 80 -9.63 3.78 -15.35
CA LEU A 80 -10.64 2.81 -14.97
C LEU A 80 -12.00 3.48 -14.74
N MET A 81 -12.05 4.63 -14.04
CA MET A 81 -13.29 5.37 -13.86
C MET A 81 -13.91 5.82 -15.19
N LYS A 82 -13.11 6.20 -16.19
CA LYS A 82 -13.58 6.55 -17.54
C LYS A 82 -14.15 5.34 -18.30
N VAL A 83 -13.57 4.15 -18.10
CA VAL A 83 -13.88 2.95 -18.88
C VAL A 83 -14.99 2.12 -18.24
N VAL A 84 -14.96 1.92 -16.90
CA VAL A 84 -15.96 1.09 -16.20
C VAL A 84 -17.00 1.93 -15.44
N GLY A 85 -16.90 3.26 -15.53
CA GLY A 85 -17.80 4.19 -14.84
C GLY A 85 -17.33 4.50 -13.40
N ASN A 86 -18.09 5.38 -12.74
CA ASN A 86 -17.84 5.82 -11.37
C ASN A 86 -18.18 4.71 -10.36
N HIS A 87 -17.27 3.75 -10.26
CA HIS A 87 -17.40 2.65 -9.31
C HIS A 87 -16.98 3.12 -7.91
N ASP A 88 -17.82 2.87 -6.89
CA ASP A 88 -17.58 3.31 -5.49
C ASP A 88 -16.18 2.97 -4.97
N HIS A 89 -15.62 1.84 -5.39
CA HIS A 89 -14.28 1.44 -4.97
C HIS A 89 -13.20 2.32 -5.61
N LEU A 90 -13.36 2.69 -6.87
CA LEU A 90 -12.43 3.59 -7.57
C LEU A 90 -12.51 5.00 -7.00
N VAL A 91 -13.71 5.51 -6.73
CA VAL A 91 -13.91 6.81 -6.08
C VAL A 91 -13.26 6.83 -4.70
N TYR A 92 -13.38 5.76 -3.93
CA TYR A 92 -12.72 5.61 -2.65
C TYR A 92 -11.19 5.62 -2.76
N LEU A 93 -10.61 4.85 -3.69
CA LEU A 93 -9.15 4.84 -3.89
C LEU A 93 -8.64 6.21 -4.38
N ASP A 94 -9.40 6.88 -5.23
CA ASP A 94 -9.07 8.20 -5.75
C ASP A 94 -9.11 9.31 -4.68
N SER A 95 -9.79 9.08 -3.57
CA SER A 95 -9.84 10.03 -2.44
C SER A 95 -8.54 10.08 -1.62
N PHE A 96 -7.64 9.10 -1.78
CA PHE A 96 -6.37 9.08 -1.06
C PHE A 96 -5.33 9.93 -1.77
N ARG A 97 -4.70 10.85 -1.02
CA ARG A 97 -3.63 11.71 -1.53
C ARG A 97 -2.39 10.94 -1.94
N TYR A 98 -2.08 9.86 -1.20
CA TYR A 98 -0.99 8.95 -1.55
C TYR A 98 -1.41 7.50 -1.24
N PRO A 99 -2.12 6.80 -2.13
CA PRO A 99 -2.67 5.46 -1.87
C PRO A 99 -1.59 4.41 -1.63
N LEU A 100 -0.40 4.59 -2.18
CA LEU A 100 0.74 3.67 -2.05
C LEU A 100 1.69 3.99 -0.89
N ALA A 101 1.37 4.92 0.03
CA ALA A 101 2.19 5.10 1.22
C ALA A 101 2.29 3.78 2.00
N GLY A 102 3.49 3.35 2.38
CA GLY A 102 3.71 2.20 3.26
C GLY A 102 3.22 2.46 4.69
N GLU A 103 3.09 3.73 5.05
CA GLU A 103 2.76 4.20 6.38
C GLU A 103 1.25 4.20 6.61
N PHE A 104 0.82 3.42 7.57
CA PHE A 104 -0.55 3.43 8.05
C PHE A 104 -0.62 2.96 9.50
N SER A 105 -1.71 3.31 10.17
CA SER A 105 -2.04 2.76 11.48
C SER A 105 -3.47 2.23 11.50
N LEU A 106 -3.71 1.27 12.38
CA LEU A 106 -5.01 0.66 12.56
C LEU A 106 -5.20 0.18 13.99
N ARG A 107 -6.46 -0.03 14.35
CA ARG A 107 -6.80 -0.71 15.60
C ARG A 107 -6.39 -2.17 15.51
N ALA A 108 -5.83 -2.72 16.59
CA ALA A 108 -5.32 -4.09 16.62
C ALA A 108 -6.41 -5.14 16.37
N ASP A 109 -7.65 -4.88 16.77
CA ASP A 109 -8.79 -5.75 16.53
C ASP A 109 -9.10 -5.93 15.03
N ALA A 110 -8.74 -4.96 14.18
CA ALA A 110 -8.95 -5.04 12.75
C ALA A 110 -8.04 -6.07 12.04
N ILE A 111 -6.88 -6.40 12.63
CA ILE A 111 -5.87 -7.25 11.99
C ILE A 111 -6.37 -8.67 11.77
N ARG A 112 -7.10 -9.21 12.74
CA ARG A 112 -7.48 -10.64 12.75
C ARG A 112 -8.35 -11.04 11.57
N ASP A 113 -9.15 -10.11 11.04
CA ASP A 113 -10.08 -10.35 9.93
C ASP A 113 -9.52 -9.96 8.56
N MET A 114 -8.38 -9.28 8.52
CA MET A 114 -7.80 -8.77 7.27
C MET A 114 -7.27 -9.89 6.38
N ARG A 115 -7.55 -9.79 5.09
CA ARG A 115 -6.98 -10.61 4.02
C ARG A 115 -6.15 -9.73 3.12
N ILE A 116 -4.85 -9.83 3.20
CA ILE A 116 -3.93 -8.97 2.47
C ILE A 116 -3.23 -9.72 1.33
N PRO A 117 -2.87 -9.04 0.25
CA PRO A 117 -2.01 -9.60 -0.79
C PRO A 117 -0.62 -9.97 -0.22
N ASN A 118 0.00 -10.97 -0.83
CA ASN A 118 1.36 -11.39 -0.48
C ASN A 118 2.45 -10.64 -1.25
N ASP A 119 2.06 -9.82 -2.21
CA ASP A 119 2.91 -9.11 -3.17
C ASP A 119 2.86 -7.58 -2.99
N TRP A 120 3.27 -6.82 -4.01
CA TRP A 120 3.24 -5.37 -4.06
C TRP A 120 1.83 -4.75 -4.19
N GLY A 121 0.79 -5.56 -4.23
CA GLY A 121 -0.59 -5.10 -4.11
C GLY A 121 -1.02 -4.78 -2.68
N LEU A 122 -0.10 -4.87 -1.69
CA LEU A 122 -0.38 -4.75 -0.26
C LEU A 122 -1.17 -3.50 0.10
N GLU A 123 -0.71 -2.31 -0.29
CA GLU A 123 -1.31 -1.04 0.11
C GLU A 123 -2.73 -0.89 -0.45
N VAL A 124 -2.90 -1.20 -1.74
CA VAL A 124 -4.22 -1.21 -2.39
C VAL A 124 -5.14 -2.27 -1.77
N GLY A 125 -4.57 -3.43 -1.44
CA GLY A 125 -5.28 -4.53 -0.77
C GLY A 125 -5.77 -4.13 0.62
N ILE A 126 -4.92 -3.51 1.44
CA ILE A 126 -5.29 -3.00 2.78
C ILE A 126 -6.40 -1.96 2.67
N LEU A 127 -6.27 -0.97 1.78
CA LEU A 127 -7.32 0.02 1.57
C LEU A 127 -8.65 -0.65 1.17
N SER A 128 -8.58 -1.69 0.34
CA SER A 128 -9.77 -2.45 -0.08
C SER A 128 -10.41 -3.22 1.08
N GLU A 129 -9.62 -3.81 1.97
CA GLU A 129 -10.11 -4.49 3.17
C GLU A 129 -10.70 -3.50 4.18
N MET A 130 -10.10 -2.33 4.34
CA MET A 130 -10.66 -1.28 5.19
C MET A 130 -12.04 -0.83 4.69
N LYS A 131 -12.20 -0.58 3.39
CA LYS A 131 -13.50 -0.25 2.80
C LYS A 131 -14.53 -1.38 2.95
N ARG A 132 -14.09 -2.64 2.87
CA ARG A 132 -14.97 -3.80 3.03
C ARG A 132 -15.50 -3.93 4.45
N ASN A 133 -14.64 -3.69 5.44
CA ASN A 133 -14.92 -3.97 6.85
C ASN A 133 -15.50 -2.76 7.61
N TYR A 134 -15.23 -1.54 7.13
CA TYR A 134 -15.59 -0.31 7.83
C TYR A 134 -16.20 0.72 6.89
N SER A 135 -17.09 1.54 7.44
CA SER A 135 -17.60 2.72 6.73
C SER A 135 -16.48 3.78 6.58
N VAL A 136 -16.55 4.57 5.50
CA VAL A 136 -15.50 5.54 5.16
C VAL A 136 -15.25 6.59 6.24
N ASN A 137 -16.24 6.91 7.09
CA ASN A 137 -16.08 7.81 8.22
C ASN A 137 -15.24 7.23 9.39
N ARG A 138 -14.83 5.97 9.28
CA ARG A 138 -13.89 5.30 10.21
C ARG A 138 -12.46 5.29 9.68
N ILE A 139 -12.22 5.92 8.55
CA ILE A 139 -10.95 5.94 7.84
C ILE A 139 -10.52 7.41 7.69
N CYS A 140 -9.27 7.71 8.02
CA CYS A 140 -8.71 9.04 7.85
C CYS A 140 -7.35 9.01 7.15
N GLN A 141 -6.86 10.19 6.83
CA GLN A 141 -5.54 10.41 6.27
C GLN A 141 -4.83 11.48 7.09
N VAL A 142 -3.52 11.36 7.24
CA VAL A 142 -2.68 12.33 7.96
C VAL A 142 -1.43 12.65 7.17
N GLU A 143 -1.07 13.92 7.10
CA GLU A 143 0.21 14.35 6.57
C GLU A 143 1.31 14.06 7.59
N LEU A 144 2.28 13.23 7.20
CA LEU A 144 3.30 12.75 8.14
C LEU A 144 4.44 13.73 8.30
N THR A 145 4.89 14.33 7.20
CA THR A 145 6.08 15.19 7.17
C THR A 145 6.11 16.02 5.90
N ASP A 146 6.83 17.13 5.95
CA ASP A 146 7.08 18.00 4.81
C ASP A 146 8.18 17.45 3.89
N VAL A 147 9.10 16.63 4.44
CA VAL A 147 10.19 15.99 3.69
C VAL A 147 10.18 14.51 3.97
N TYR A 148 10.08 13.73 2.90
CA TYR A 148 10.07 12.26 2.98
C TYR A 148 11.01 11.67 1.94
N ASP A 149 12.02 10.96 2.42
CA ASP A 149 12.95 10.23 1.58
C ASP A 149 13.20 8.81 2.09
N HIS A 150 13.32 7.89 1.14
CA HIS A 150 13.66 6.48 1.37
C HIS A 150 14.32 5.90 0.11
N LYS A 151 14.80 4.66 0.20
CA LYS A 151 15.44 3.97 -0.92
C LYS A 151 14.54 3.95 -2.16
N HIS A 152 15.09 4.37 -3.30
CA HIS A 152 14.41 4.35 -4.58
C HIS A 152 14.61 3.02 -5.31
N GLN A 153 13.51 2.48 -5.87
CA GLN A 153 13.57 1.33 -6.77
C GLN A 153 13.95 1.79 -8.18
N GLU A 154 14.83 1.04 -8.83
CA GLU A 154 15.22 1.30 -10.21
C GLU A 154 14.16 0.80 -11.20
N LEU A 155 14.15 1.43 -12.39
CA LEU A 155 13.43 0.90 -13.54
C LEU A 155 14.14 -0.38 -13.99
N SER A 156 13.42 -1.49 -14.12
CA SER A 156 13.94 -2.75 -14.63
C SER A 156 13.12 -3.15 -15.89
N PRO A 157 13.31 -2.50 -17.03
CA PRO A 157 12.50 -2.76 -18.23
C PRO A 157 12.73 -4.17 -18.78
N GLU A 158 13.92 -4.72 -18.62
CA GLU A 158 14.31 -6.04 -19.12
C GLU A 158 13.85 -7.21 -18.25
N ASP A 159 13.50 -6.95 -16.97
CA ASP A 159 13.09 -8.00 -16.04
C ASP A 159 11.78 -7.63 -15.32
N VAL A 160 10.69 -8.20 -15.82
CA VAL A 160 9.33 -8.02 -15.26
C VAL A 160 9.23 -8.47 -13.79
N ASN A 161 10.17 -9.29 -13.32
CA ASN A 161 10.17 -9.83 -11.97
C ASN A 161 10.97 -8.98 -10.97
N LYS A 162 11.48 -7.81 -11.41
CA LYS A 162 12.29 -6.92 -10.55
C LYS A 162 11.81 -5.47 -10.59
N GLY A 163 12.20 -4.73 -9.55
CA GLY A 163 12.02 -3.29 -9.46
C GLY A 163 10.59 -2.80 -9.70
N LEU A 164 10.48 -1.66 -10.38
CA LEU A 164 9.19 -1.03 -10.65
C LEU A 164 8.31 -1.83 -11.62
N SER A 165 8.89 -2.68 -12.49
CA SER A 165 8.13 -3.58 -13.37
C SER A 165 7.29 -4.56 -12.56
N LYS A 166 7.90 -5.31 -11.64
CA LYS A 166 7.17 -6.25 -10.78
C LYS A 166 6.12 -5.54 -9.94
N MET A 167 6.49 -4.42 -9.33
CA MET A 167 5.57 -3.61 -8.51
C MET A 167 4.34 -3.19 -9.32
N SER A 168 4.53 -2.70 -10.53
CA SER A 168 3.41 -2.24 -11.38
C SER A 168 2.46 -3.37 -11.77
N VAL A 169 2.98 -4.55 -12.11
CA VAL A 169 2.16 -5.72 -12.44
C VAL A 169 1.35 -6.17 -11.23
N ASP A 170 1.96 -6.29 -10.06
CA ASP A 170 1.28 -6.76 -8.84
C ASP A 170 0.18 -5.79 -8.40
N ILE A 171 0.41 -4.48 -8.46
CA ILE A 171 -0.60 -3.45 -8.18
C ILE A 171 -1.77 -3.54 -9.16
N CYS A 172 -1.50 -3.66 -10.47
CA CYS A 172 -2.56 -3.82 -11.47
C CYS A 172 -3.40 -5.07 -11.22
N LYS A 173 -2.77 -6.21 -10.92
CA LYS A 173 -3.48 -7.46 -10.56
C LYS A 173 -4.39 -7.25 -9.35
N ALA A 174 -3.91 -6.57 -8.31
CA ALA A 174 -4.71 -6.28 -7.11
C ALA A 174 -5.95 -5.44 -7.44
N LEU A 175 -5.80 -4.40 -8.27
CA LEU A 175 -6.91 -3.56 -8.73
C LEU A 175 -7.93 -4.35 -9.56
N TYR A 176 -7.47 -5.15 -10.53
CA TYR A 176 -8.36 -5.95 -11.40
C TYR A 176 -9.14 -6.98 -10.61
N ARG A 177 -8.47 -7.73 -9.72
CA ARG A 177 -9.12 -8.70 -8.83
C ARG A 177 -10.19 -8.04 -7.96
N LYS A 178 -9.89 -6.85 -7.40
CA LYS A 178 -10.84 -6.15 -6.56
C LYS A 178 -12.05 -5.66 -7.36
N LEU A 179 -11.84 -5.12 -8.54
CA LEU A 179 -12.95 -4.69 -9.42
C LEU A 179 -13.78 -5.89 -9.88
N ALA A 180 -13.16 -7.03 -10.20
CA ALA A 180 -13.87 -8.26 -10.54
C ALA A 180 -14.74 -8.75 -9.36
N THR A 181 -14.24 -8.70 -8.11
CA THR A 181 -15.07 -9.05 -6.92
C THR A 181 -16.26 -8.11 -6.73
N ASN A 182 -16.25 -6.94 -7.36
CA ASN A 182 -17.33 -5.95 -7.35
C ASN A 182 -18.17 -5.97 -8.64
N GLY A 183 -18.03 -7.03 -9.46
CA GLY A 183 -18.88 -7.28 -10.62
C GLY A 183 -18.35 -6.76 -11.96
N VAL A 184 -17.14 -6.19 -12.01
CA VAL A 184 -16.56 -5.79 -13.30
C VAL A 184 -16.09 -7.04 -14.05
N VAL A 185 -16.61 -7.23 -15.26
CA VAL A 185 -16.21 -8.32 -16.15
C VAL A 185 -15.04 -7.84 -17.03
N PHE A 186 -13.91 -8.52 -16.93
CA PHE A 186 -12.73 -8.22 -17.72
C PHE A 186 -12.65 -9.13 -18.95
N SER A 187 -12.26 -8.55 -20.07
CA SER A 187 -11.93 -9.25 -21.32
C SER A 187 -10.65 -8.65 -21.93
N THR A 188 -10.08 -9.31 -22.91
CA THR A 188 -8.92 -8.79 -23.65
C THR A 188 -9.22 -7.43 -24.27
N GLU A 189 -10.44 -7.23 -24.81
CA GLU A 189 -10.90 -5.97 -25.42
C GLU A 189 -10.97 -4.86 -24.38
N LEU A 190 -11.51 -5.18 -23.19
CA LEU A 190 -11.57 -4.22 -22.08
C LEU A 190 -10.17 -3.80 -21.65
N PHE A 191 -9.21 -4.73 -21.52
CA PHE A 191 -7.82 -4.38 -21.19
C PHE A 191 -7.15 -3.52 -22.24
N ARG A 192 -7.41 -3.75 -23.54
CA ARG A 192 -6.94 -2.86 -24.62
C ARG A 192 -7.47 -1.44 -24.48
N THR A 193 -8.77 -1.32 -24.18
CA THR A 193 -9.41 -0.02 -23.94
C THR A 193 -8.83 0.68 -22.70
N ILE A 194 -8.66 -0.05 -21.59
CA ILE A 194 -8.03 0.47 -20.39
C ILE A 194 -6.60 0.95 -20.68
N LYS A 195 -5.79 0.16 -21.43
CA LYS A 195 -4.43 0.55 -21.82
C LYS A 195 -4.43 1.87 -22.60
N ALA A 196 -5.27 1.99 -23.62
CA ALA A 196 -5.33 3.19 -24.46
C ALA A 196 -5.74 4.43 -23.63
N THR A 197 -6.76 4.29 -22.77
CA THR A 197 -7.23 5.35 -21.90
C THR A 197 -6.20 5.73 -20.85
N TYR A 198 -5.55 4.72 -20.24
CA TYR A 198 -4.48 4.93 -19.27
C TYR A 198 -3.31 5.68 -19.90
N TYR A 199 -2.82 5.22 -21.07
CA TYR A 199 -1.66 5.80 -21.74
C TYR A 199 -1.85 7.29 -22.00
N ARG A 200 -3.00 7.66 -22.58
CA ARG A 200 -3.32 9.08 -22.79
C ARG A 200 -3.43 9.85 -21.48
N THR A 201 -4.13 9.30 -20.49
CA THR A 201 -4.28 9.96 -19.20
C THR A 201 -2.92 10.13 -18.51
N ALA A 202 -2.05 9.13 -18.55
CA ALA A 202 -0.73 9.19 -17.93
C ALA A 202 0.20 10.23 -18.59
N LEU A 203 0.14 10.39 -19.91
CA LEU A 203 0.87 11.46 -20.61
C LEU A 203 0.38 12.85 -20.21
N ASP A 204 -0.94 13.04 -20.01
CA ASP A 204 -1.49 14.29 -19.48
C ASP A 204 -0.93 14.58 -18.07
N PHE A 205 -0.75 13.54 -17.24
CA PHE A 205 -0.10 13.66 -15.92
C PHE A 205 1.40 13.97 -16.03
N VAL A 206 2.13 13.39 -16.98
CA VAL A 206 3.55 13.76 -17.22
C VAL A 206 3.66 15.25 -17.52
N GLU A 207 2.82 15.77 -18.40
CA GLU A 207 2.81 17.20 -18.74
C GLU A 207 2.48 18.08 -17.53
N ALA A 208 1.47 17.69 -16.71
CA ALA A 208 1.10 18.41 -15.50
C ALA A 208 2.26 18.41 -14.48
N PHE A 209 2.87 17.26 -14.20
CA PHE A 209 4.01 17.18 -13.28
C PHE A 209 5.26 17.90 -13.79
N ALA A 210 5.47 17.98 -15.11
CA ALA A 210 6.56 18.79 -15.66
C ALA A 210 6.37 20.28 -15.35
N LYS A 211 5.12 20.77 -15.44
CA LYS A 211 4.78 22.16 -15.06
C LYS A 211 4.94 22.37 -13.54
N ASP A 212 4.44 21.44 -12.73
CA ASP A 212 4.56 21.49 -11.27
C ASP A 212 6.04 21.48 -10.83
N ALA A 213 6.86 20.62 -11.41
CA ALA A 213 8.29 20.57 -11.14
C ALA A 213 8.96 21.92 -11.46
N LYS A 214 8.66 22.50 -12.62
CA LYS A 214 9.21 23.79 -13.03
C LYS A 214 8.78 24.94 -12.08
N ILE A 215 7.52 24.96 -11.66
CA ILE A 215 6.99 25.97 -10.72
C ILE A 215 7.71 25.88 -9.37
N ASN A 216 8.00 24.66 -8.91
CA ASN A 216 8.61 24.40 -7.60
C ASN A 216 10.16 24.30 -7.65
N GLY A 217 10.80 24.60 -8.80
CA GLY A 217 12.25 24.54 -8.91
C GLY A 217 12.83 23.11 -8.80
N LEU A 218 12.04 22.10 -9.17
CA LEU A 218 12.44 20.70 -9.12
C LEU A 218 12.92 20.19 -10.48
N GLU A 219 13.86 19.27 -10.45
CA GLU A 219 14.33 18.57 -11.65
C GLU A 219 13.36 17.45 -12.02
N LEU A 220 12.97 17.41 -13.29
CA LEU A 220 12.18 16.32 -13.88
C LEU A 220 12.67 16.04 -15.30
N ASP A 221 12.99 14.78 -15.57
CA ASP A 221 13.34 14.28 -16.90
C ASP A 221 12.08 13.77 -17.61
N ASN A 222 11.49 14.58 -18.47
CA ASN A 222 10.25 14.26 -19.19
C ASN A 222 10.38 12.98 -20.01
N HIS A 223 11.51 12.79 -20.72
CA HIS A 223 11.73 11.59 -21.54
C HIS A 223 11.72 10.31 -20.68
N LYS A 224 12.35 10.36 -19.52
CA LYS A 224 12.35 9.25 -18.55
C LYS A 224 10.96 9.00 -17.95
N GLU A 225 10.15 10.04 -17.74
CA GLU A 225 8.77 9.89 -17.29
C GLU A 225 7.89 9.25 -18.37
N GLU A 226 8.00 9.68 -19.64
CA GLU A 226 7.29 9.09 -20.78
C GLU A 226 7.67 7.62 -20.99
N ALA A 227 8.96 7.28 -21.01
CA ALA A 227 9.43 5.90 -21.09
C ALA A 227 8.90 5.04 -19.92
N THR A 228 8.75 5.64 -18.73
CA THR A 228 8.13 4.96 -17.57
C THR A 228 6.64 4.68 -17.82
N VAL A 229 5.91 5.61 -18.43
CA VAL A 229 4.49 5.42 -18.80
C VAL A 229 4.34 4.31 -19.84
N GLU A 230 5.23 4.22 -20.81
CA GLU A 230 5.24 3.14 -21.80
C GLU A 230 5.43 1.77 -21.13
N LEU A 231 6.43 1.65 -20.27
CA LEU A 231 6.67 0.44 -19.48
C LEU A 231 5.43 0.04 -18.66
N PHE A 232 4.80 0.99 -17.99
CA PHE A 232 3.61 0.71 -17.17
C PHE A 232 2.40 0.31 -18.03
N ALA A 233 2.25 0.89 -19.24
CA ALA A 233 1.21 0.49 -20.18
C ALA A 233 1.36 -0.95 -20.66
N GLU A 234 2.60 -1.40 -20.88
CA GLU A 234 2.87 -2.82 -21.17
C GLU A 234 2.58 -3.72 -19.97
N ASN A 235 3.03 -3.33 -18.78
CA ASN A 235 2.85 -4.11 -17.55
C ASN A 235 1.38 -4.22 -17.15
N LEU A 236 0.57 -3.20 -17.43
CA LEU A 236 -0.89 -3.24 -17.30
C LEU A 236 -1.49 -4.38 -18.16
N MET A 237 -1.05 -4.54 -19.39
CA MET A 237 -1.49 -5.62 -20.29
C MET A 237 -1.02 -6.98 -19.81
N LYS A 238 0.25 -7.09 -19.36
CA LYS A 238 0.79 -8.33 -18.78
C LYS A 238 -0.01 -8.75 -17.55
N ALA A 239 -0.35 -7.80 -16.67
CA ALA A 239 -1.20 -8.05 -15.50
C ALA A 239 -2.61 -8.50 -15.89
N GLY A 240 -3.19 -7.89 -16.94
CA GLY A 240 -4.49 -8.26 -17.48
C GLY A 240 -4.49 -9.67 -18.06
N GLN A 241 -3.49 -10.02 -18.85
CA GLN A 241 -3.35 -11.36 -19.40
C GLN A 241 -3.17 -12.40 -18.29
N TYR A 242 -2.29 -12.12 -17.31
CA TYR A 242 -2.13 -12.99 -16.14
C TYR A 242 -3.44 -13.20 -15.39
N PHE A 243 -4.23 -12.15 -15.21
CA PHE A 243 -5.53 -12.23 -14.54
C PHE A 243 -6.52 -13.14 -15.29
N LEU A 244 -6.55 -13.10 -16.64
CA LEU A 244 -7.42 -13.96 -17.45
C LEU A 244 -6.97 -15.42 -17.43
N ASP A 245 -5.66 -15.67 -17.47
CA ASP A 245 -5.10 -17.02 -17.58
C ASP A 245 -5.09 -17.77 -16.24
N ASN A 246 -5.07 -17.07 -15.11
CA ASN A 246 -4.87 -17.64 -13.78
C ASN A 246 -6.11 -17.47 -12.89
N SER A 247 -7.24 -17.97 -13.31
CA SER A 247 -8.52 -17.88 -12.59
C SER A 247 -8.51 -18.53 -11.20
N MET A 248 -7.62 -19.49 -10.96
CA MET A 248 -7.50 -20.23 -9.69
C MET A 248 -6.46 -19.64 -8.73
N ASP A 249 -5.81 -18.55 -9.11
CA ASP A 249 -4.79 -17.93 -8.28
C ASP A 249 -5.39 -17.38 -6.99
N ALA A 250 -4.81 -17.73 -5.83
CA ALA A 250 -5.26 -17.24 -4.52
C ALA A 250 -4.74 -15.83 -4.27
N PRO A 251 -5.61 -14.80 -4.31
CA PRO A 251 -5.16 -13.41 -4.31
C PRO A 251 -4.70 -12.91 -2.93
N PHE A 252 -5.04 -13.62 -1.85
CA PHE A 252 -4.82 -13.15 -0.49
C PHE A 252 -4.25 -14.23 0.40
N ILE A 253 -3.40 -13.81 1.35
CA ILE A 253 -2.99 -14.64 2.47
C ILE A 253 -4.22 -14.82 3.39
N PRO A 254 -4.38 -15.99 4.04
CA PRO A 254 -5.46 -16.22 4.98
C PRO A 254 -5.49 -15.18 6.11
N SER A 255 -6.67 -14.79 6.57
CA SER A 255 -6.79 -13.97 7.77
C SER A 255 -6.28 -14.74 9.00
N TRP A 256 -5.78 -14.00 10.01
CA TRP A 256 -5.29 -14.62 11.24
C TRP A 256 -6.37 -15.38 11.99
N ASN A 257 -7.64 -14.95 11.95
CA ASN A 257 -8.75 -15.73 12.52
C ASN A 257 -8.89 -17.11 11.87
N ARG A 258 -8.70 -17.20 10.55
CA ARG A 258 -8.73 -18.52 9.87
C ARG A 258 -7.54 -19.39 10.25
N VAL A 259 -6.36 -18.79 10.38
CA VAL A 259 -5.14 -19.53 10.77
C VAL A 259 -5.26 -20.02 12.19
N LEU A 260 -5.68 -19.18 13.13
CA LEU A 260 -5.90 -19.54 14.54
C LEU A 260 -6.97 -20.64 14.71
N SER A 261 -8.02 -20.61 13.88
CA SER A 261 -9.04 -21.67 13.90
C SER A 261 -8.50 -23.03 13.45
N ALA A 262 -7.52 -23.04 12.54
CA ALA A 262 -6.89 -24.28 12.04
C ALA A 262 -5.70 -24.72 12.93
N MET A 263 -5.00 -23.75 13.53
CA MET A 263 -3.76 -23.95 14.31
C MET A 263 -3.82 -23.10 15.59
N PRO A 264 -4.51 -23.56 16.64
CA PRO A 264 -4.74 -22.73 17.85
C PRO A 264 -3.46 -22.26 18.55
N ASN A 265 -2.35 -23.01 18.42
CA ASN A 265 -1.07 -22.73 19.07
C ASN A 265 -0.14 -21.85 18.25
N ILE A 266 -0.54 -21.45 17.02
CA ILE A 266 0.37 -20.77 16.08
C ILE A 266 0.95 -19.45 16.62
N ASN A 267 0.20 -18.72 17.44
CA ASN A 267 0.69 -17.49 18.06
C ASN A 267 1.86 -17.77 19.02
N HIS A 268 1.80 -18.85 19.79
CA HIS A 268 2.88 -19.27 20.68
C HIS A 268 4.09 -19.73 19.88
N GLU A 269 3.89 -20.56 18.87
CA GLU A 269 4.95 -21.04 17.97
C GLU A 269 5.67 -19.89 17.25
N LEU A 270 4.91 -18.89 16.76
CA LEU A 270 5.45 -17.69 16.12
C LEU A 270 6.27 -16.85 17.12
N ALA A 271 5.77 -16.66 18.34
CA ALA A 271 6.48 -15.92 19.37
C ALA A 271 7.78 -16.63 19.79
N GLU A 272 7.75 -17.96 19.91
CA GLU A 272 8.96 -18.75 20.20
C GLU A 272 9.99 -18.64 19.08
N ALA A 273 9.57 -18.77 17.81
CA ALA A 273 10.45 -18.64 16.67
C ALA A 273 11.14 -17.25 16.66
N VAL A 274 10.38 -16.17 16.86
CA VAL A 274 10.93 -14.81 16.96
C VAL A 274 11.93 -14.69 18.12
N HIS A 275 11.64 -15.26 19.28
CA HIS A 275 12.55 -15.26 20.43
C HIS A 275 13.85 -16.05 20.16
N GLN A 276 13.75 -17.17 19.45
CA GLN A 276 14.92 -17.96 19.06
C GLN A 276 15.81 -17.18 18.07
N ASP A 277 15.20 -16.55 17.06
CA ASP A 277 15.91 -15.71 16.10
C ASP A 277 16.60 -14.53 16.81
N MET A 278 15.91 -13.82 17.70
CA MET A 278 16.50 -12.73 18.48
C MET A 278 17.74 -13.19 19.27
N LYS A 279 17.67 -14.37 19.89
CA LYS A 279 18.83 -14.94 20.60
C LYS A 279 19.98 -15.28 19.67
N SER A 280 19.69 -15.87 18.50
CA SER A 280 20.70 -16.26 17.51
C SER A 280 21.45 -15.05 16.94
N PHE A 281 20.78 -13.89 16.83
CA PHE A 281 21.35 -12.61 16.39
C PHE A 281 21.92 -11.74 17.53
N GLY A 282 22.01 -12.28 18.76
CA GLY A 282 22.60 -11.58 19.90
C GLY A 282 21.73 -10.47 20.48
N HIS A 283 20.44 -10.44 20.17
CA HIS A 283 19.49 -9.52 20.74
C HIS A 283 18.76 -10.15 21.93
N SER A 284 18.91 -9.54 23.13
CA SER A 284 18.04 -9.91 24.27
C SER A 284 16.67 -9.26 24.10
N PRO A 285 15.57 -9.99 24.37
CA PRO A 285 14.24 -9.40 24.37
C PRO A 285 14.20 -8.23 25.37
N ALA A 286 13.76 -7.06 24.91
CA ALA A 286 13.61 -5.90 25.77
C ALA A 286 12.72 -6.27 26.97
N GLN A 287 13.23 -6.14 28.19
CA GLN A 287 12.42 -6.31 29.38
C GLN A 287 11.24 -5.33 29.30
N LYS A 288 10.00 -5.83 29.38
CA LYS A 288 8.80 -4.99 29.47
C LYS A 288 8.90 -4.09 30.69
N LYS A 289 9.39 -2.85 30.52
CA LYS A 289 9.21 -1.81 31.52
C LYS A 289 7.76 -1.32 31.37
N HIS A 290 6.90 -1.75 32.30
CA HIS A 290 5.59 -1.12 32.48
C HIS A 290 5.82 0.34 32.92
N THR A 291 5.93 1.22 31.95
CA THR A 291 5.80 2.66 32.21
C THR A 291 4.28 2.94 32.17
N GLN A 292 3.67 3.00 33.34
CA GLN A 292 2.35 3.61 33.47
C GLN A 292 2.48 5.07 33.04
N LEU A 293 1.98 5.37 31.83
CA LEU A 293 1.74 6.73 31.41
C LEU A 293 0.57 7.25 32.25
N GLN A 294 0.88 8.01 33.30
CA GLN A 294 -0.10 8.87 33.95
C GLN A 294 -0.50 9.92 32.93
N VAL A 295 -1.72 9.80 32.43
CA VAL A 295 -2.36 10.82 31.60
C VAL A 295 -2.77 11.95 32.54
N ALA A 296 -2.11 13.11 32.41
CA ALA A 296 -2.53 14.36 32.99
C ALA A 296 -3.56 15.02 32.10
#